data_495c804f5f347b51b797b64400536e97
#
_entry.id   495c804f5f347b51b797b64400536e97
#
_cell.length_a   1.000
_cell.length_b   1.000
_cell.length_c   1.000
_cell.angle_alpha   90.00
_cell.angle_beta   90.00
_cell.angle_gamma   90.00
#
_symmetry.space_group_name_H-M   'P 1'
#
loop_
_entity.id
_entity.type
_entity.pdbx_description
1 polymer ?
#
loop_
_entity_poly.entity_id
_entity_poly.type
_entity_poly.pdbx_seq_one_letter_code
_entity_poly.pdbx_strand_id
1 'polypeptide(L)'
;MTDNDVEIAVRKQLLAQLAQAGINIPVRAGFQSAKQGREDNFVMFFPAGENPQGWQKRSYNPQGSDAGHREAQQYETTFQVQAFITEFSGYTAKDITAVVRMIVNSLPFVEALRKQGVGVQRATAIRLPYFVNDRGDYEQNPSFDFNVTYTRTLRPETAAVTALYPDIHRI
;
A
#
# COMPACT_ATOMS: atom_id res chain seq x y z
N MET A 1 5.00 -8.60 6.62
CA MET A 1 5.16 -7.32 5.91
C MET A 1 4.48 -6.25 6.74
N THR A 2 5.08 -5.11 6.92
CA THR A 2 4.50 -3.94 7.62
C THR A 2 3.91 -2.97 6.59
N ASP A 3 3.10 -2.01 7.03
CA ASP A 3 2.55 -0.97 6.15
C ASP A 3 3.66 -0.14 5.52
N ASN A 4 4.67 0.19 6.30
CA ASN A 4 5.83 0.92 5.81
C ASN A 4 6.57 0.16 4.70
N ASP A 5 6.68 -1.17 4.79
CA ASP A 5 7.28 -1.99 3.71
C ASP A 5 6.45 -1.87 2.42
N VAL A 6 5.12 -1.87 2.53
CA VAL A 6 4.20 -1.73 1.40
C VAL A 6 4.31 -0.35 0.77
N GLU A 7 4.29 0.71 1.59
CA GLU A 7 4.44 2.10 1.11
C GLU A 7 5.79 2.32 0.42
N ILE A 8 6.88 1.80 0.98
CA ILE A 8 8.22 1.86 0.35
C ILE A 8 8.20 1.15 -1.00
N ALA A 9 7.60 -0.05 -1.06
CA ALA A 9 7.52 -0.82 -2.30
C ALA A 9 6.72 -0.09 -3.38
N VAL A 10 5.54 0.42 -3.03
CA VAL A 10 4.67 1.21 -3.93
C VAL A 10 5.39 2.46 -4.41
N ARG A 11 5.97 3.24 -3.51
CA ARG A 11 6.71 4.47 -3.83
C ARG A 11 7.85 4.20 -4.81
N LYS A 12 8.67 3.19 -4.52
CA LYS A 12 9.81 2.81 -5.36
C LYS A 12 9.37 2.47 -6.79
N GLN A 13 8.28 1.72 -6.94
CA GLN A 13 7.78 1.33 -8.26
C GLN A 13 7.15 2.50 -9.00
N LEU A 14 6.41 3.38 -8.33
CA LEU A 14 5.86 4.60 -8.95
C LEU A 14 6.98 5.50 -9.47
N LEU A 15 8.02 5.76 -8.68
CA LEU A 15 9.18 6.54 -9.10
C LEU A 15 9.88 5.93 -10.32
N ALA A 16 10.14 4.61 -10.29
CA ALA A 16 10.82 3.93 -11.38
C ALA A 16 10.02 3.99 -12.70
N GLN A 17 8.71 3.76 -12.64
CA GLN A 17 7.85 3.75 -13.83
C GLN A 17 7.59 5.18 -14.37
N LEU A 18 7.48 6.19 -13.50
CA LEU A 18 7.40 7.59 -13.92
C LEU A 18 8.68 8.03 -14.64
N ALA A 19 9.85 7.67 -14.11
CA ALA A 19 11.12 7.96 -14.75
C ALA A 19 11.23 7.29 -16.14
N GLN A 20 10.75 6.04 -16.29
CA GLN A 20 10.69 5.35 -17.58
C GLN A 20 9.74 6.05 -18.58
N ALA A 21 8.68 6.69 -18.08
CA ALA A 21 7.78 7.51 -18.89
C ALA A 21 8.34 8.92 -19.19
N GLY A 22 9.57 9.22 -18.77
CA GLY A 22 10.19 10.54 -18.97
C GLY A 22 9.67 11.62 -18.00
N ILE A 23 8.94 11.23 -16.95
CA ILE A 23 8.33 12.13 -15.96
C ILE A 23 9.12 12.06 -14.66
N ASN A 24 9.97 13.08 -14.44
CA ASN A 24 10.84 13.14 -13.27
C ASN A 24 10.23 14.05 -12.19
N ILE A 25 9.19 13.57 -11.51
CA ILE A 25 8.56 14.27 -10.38
C ILE A 25 8.66 13.41 -9.12
N PRO A 26 8.78 14.03 -7.93
CA PRO A 26 8.82 13.28 -6.68
C PRO A 26 7.50 12.55 -6.41
N VAL A 27 7.61 11.39 -5.77
CA VAL A 27 6.48 10.62 -5.23
C VAL A 27 6.58 10.63 -3.72
N ARG A 28 5.54 11.06 -3.04
CA ARG A 28 5.48 11.16 -1.57
C ARG A 28 4.42 10.24 -1.00
N ALA A 29 4.76 9.54 0.06
CA ALA A 29 3.76 8.91 0.91
C ALA A 29 3.10 10.00 1.79
N GLY A 30 1.79 9.95 1.92
CA GLY A 30 1.04 10.88 2.77
C GLY A 30 1.38 10.73 4.25
N PHE A 31 1.00 11.73 5.04
CA PHE A 31 1.20 11.78 6.50
C PHE A 31 2.67 11.80 6.97
N GLN A 32 3.60 12.15 6.11
CA GLN A 32 4.99 12.40 6.53
C GLN A 32 5.07 13.73 7.30
N SER A 33 6.01 13.78 8.27
CA SER A 33 6.15 14.96 9.14
C SER A 33 6.35 16.25 8.33
N ALA A 34 5.81 17.38 8.84
CA ALA A 34 5.80 18.70 8.22
C ALA A 34 7.19 19.33 7.93
N LYS A 35 8.28 18.63 8.25
CA LYS A 35 9.66 19.09 7.99
C LYS A 35 10.14 18.90 6.54
N GLN A 36 9.36 18.23 5.70
CA GLN A 36 9.68 18.15 4.27
C GLN A 36 9.19 19.42 3.59
N GLY A 37 10.11 20.16 2.96
CA GLY A 37 9.77 21.33 2.17
C GLY A 37 8.68 21.02 1.15
N ARG A 38 7.75 21.95 0.93
CA ARG A 38 6.70 21.82 -0.09
C ARG A 38 7.37 21.97 -1.46
N GLU A 39 7.30 20.93 -2.27
CA GLU A 39 7.67 20.98 -3.68
C GLU A 39 6.45 21.41 -4.48
N ASP A 40 6.67 22.12 -5.61
CA ASP A 40 5.58 22.63 -6.42
C ASP A 40 4.91 21.55 -7.28
N ASN A 41 5.66 20.47 -7.61
CA ASN A 41 5.19 19.39 -8.44
C ASN A 41 5.52 18.04 -7.82
N PHE A 42 4.50 17.26 -7.46
CA PHE A 42 4.69 15.93 -6.88
C PHE A 42 3.43 15.06 -7.05
N VAL A 43 3.62 13.77 -6.95
CA VAL A 43 2.53 12.80 -6.75
C VAL A 43 2.51 12.41 -5.28
N MET A 44 1.35 12.45 -4.67
CA MET A 44 1.11 11.97 -3.32
C MET A 44 0.23 10.73 -3.37
N PHE A 45 0.54 9.76 -2.54
CA PHE A 45 -0.34 8.63 -2.24
C PHE A 45 -0.39 8.40 -0.73
N PHE A 46 -1.53 7.95 -0.24
CA PHE A 46 -1.72 7.69 1.20
C PHE A 46 -2.77 6.60 1.41
N PRO A 47 -2.67 5.84 2.51
CA PRO A 47 -3.68 4.86 2.85
C PRO A 47 -4.99 5.57 3.24
N ALA A 48 -6.05 5.25 2.51
CA ALA A 48 -7.40 5.78 2.74
C ALA A 48 -8.27 4.82 3.56
N GLY A 49 -7.90 3.54 3.62
CA GLY A 49 -8.59 2.53 4.40
C GLY A 49 -7.87 1.19 4.36
N GLU A 50 -8.15 0.35 5.34
CA GLU A 50 -7.60 -0.99 5.43
C GLU A 50 -8.65 -1.97 5.93
N ASN A 51 -8.74 -3.14 5.31
CA ASN A 51 -9.65 -4.20 5.67
C ASN A 51 -8.92 -5.54 5.78
N PRO A 52 -9.06 -6.27 6.90
CA PRO A 52 -8.61 -7.65 6.97
C PRO A 52 -9.48 -8.54 6.07
N GLN A 53 -8.87 -9.45 5.34
CA GLN A 53 -9.54 -10.38 4.44
C GLN A 53 -9.52 -11.79 5.04
N GLY A 54 -10.71 -12.38 5.19
CA GLY A 54 -10.86 -13.74 5.71
C GLY A 54 -10.45 -13.91 7.18
N TRP A 55 -10.27 -15.18 7.57
CA TRP A 55 -9.85 -15.54 8.91
C TRP A 55 -8.33 -15.62 9.03
N GLN A 56 -7.83 -15.34 10.24
CA GLN A 56 -6.43 -15.49 10.59
C GLN A 56 -6.01 -16.96 10.50
N LYS A 57 -5.08 -17.27 9.60
CA LYS A 57 -4.49 -18.59 9.46
C LYS A 57 -3.52 -18.84 10.59
N ARG A 58 -3.70 -19.94 11.31
CA ARG A 58 -2.78 -20.40 12.36
C ARG A 58 -2.03 -21.64 11.88
N SER A 59 -0.74 -21.67 12.12
CA SER A 59 0.10 -22.84 11.86
C SER A 59 1.03 -23.07 13.03
N TYR A 60 1.18 -24.33 13.40
CA TYR A 60 2.05 -24.79 14.47
C TYR A 60 3.07 -25.75 13.87
N ASN A 61 4.33 -25.54 14.19
CA ASN A 61 5.40 -26.46 13.84
C ASN A 61 6.10 -26.90 15.12
N PRO A 62 5.82 -28.10 15.64
CA PRO A 62 6.46 -28.60 16.86
C PRO A 62 7.94 -28.90 16.58
N GLN A 63 8.84 -28.15 17.20
CA GLN A 63 10.29 -28.39 17.17
C GLN A 63 10.83 -28.34 18.59
N GLY A 64 11.15 -29.54 19.14
CA GLY A 64 11.69 -29.63 20.50
C GLY A 64 10.71 -29.18 21.60
N SER A 65 11.20 -28.40 22.56
CA SER A 65 10.40 -27.86 23.67
C SER A 65 9.52 -26.68 23.28
N ASP A 66 9.77 -26.06 22.10
CA ASP A 66 9.07 -24.88 21.62
C ASP A 66 8.26 -25.21 20.36
N ALA A 67 6.98 -24.85 20.39
CA ALA A 67 6.15 -24.91 19.19
C ALA A 67 6.29 -23.62 18.40
N GLY A 68 6.84 -23.72 17.19
CA GLY A 68 6.84 -22.59 16.26
C GLY A 68 5.41 -22.22 15.87
N HIS A 69 4.85 -21.22 16.55
CA HIS A 69 3.52 -20.70 16.25
C HIS A 69 3.62 -19.54 15.27
N ARG A 70 2.81 -19.60 14.22
CA ARG A 70 2.71 -18.53 13.22
C ARG A 70 1.25 -18.23 12.95
N GLU A 71 0.89 -16.98 13.05
CA GLU A 71 -0.40 -16.48 12.63
C GLU A 71 -0.23 -15.55 11.44
N ALA A 72 -1.08 -15.69 10.43
CA ALA A 72 -1.00 -14.91 9.21
C ALA A 72 -2.40 -14.52 8.75
N GLN A 73 -2.56 -13.25 8.38
CA GLN A 73 -3.81 -12.73 7.83
C GLN A 73 -3.52 -11.88 6.60
N GLN A 74 -4.38 -12.00 5.61
CA GLN A 74 -4.35 -11.14 4.44
C GLN A 74 -5.04 -9.83 4.76
N TYR A 75 -4.45 -8.72 4.31
CA TYR A 75 -4.99 -7.38 4.40
C TYR A 75 -5.15 -6.79 3.01
N GLU A 76 -6.16 -5.95 2.88
CA GLU A 76 -6.37 -5.13 1.71
C GLU A 76 -6.33 -3.67 2.16
N THR A 77 -5.39 -2.90 1.59
CA THR A 77 -5.26 -1.47 1.85
C THR A 77 -5.63 -0.70 0.60
N THR A 78 -6.54 0.25 0.75
CA THR A 78 -6.90 1.21 -0.29
C THR A 78 -5.95 2.40 -0.21
N PHE A 79 -5.21 2.65 -1.29
CA PHE A 79 -4.41 3.87 -1.45
C PHE A 79 -5.16 4.87 -2.32
N GLN A 80 -5.23 6.11 -1.87
CA GLN A 80 -5.64 7.24 -2.70
C GLN A 80 -4.40 7.91 -3.27
N VAL A 81 -4.45 8.25 -4.55
CA VAL A 81 -3.37 8.92 -5.29
C VAL A 81 -3.87 10.25 -5.80
N GLN A 82 -3.03 11.28 -5.66
CA GLN A 82 -3.27 12.65 -6.13
C GLN A 82 -2.00 13.20 -6.75
N ALA A 83 -2.14 14.02 -7.80
CA ALA A 83 -1.03 14.79 -8.36
C ALA A 83 -1.23 16.28 -8.07
N PHE A 84 -0.17 16.93 -7.61
CA PHE A 84 -0.11 18.37 -7.40
C PHE A 84 0.90 18.91 -8.41
N ILE A 85 0.42 19.68 -9.37
CA ILE A 85 1.22 20.23 -10.47
C ILE A 85 0.87 21.71 -10.59
N THR A 86 1.86 22.56 -10.35
CA THR A 86 1.76 24.00 -10.58
C THR A 86 2.24 24.34 -11.99
N GLU A 87 3.43 23.87 -12.36
CA GLU A 87 3.97 24.05 -13.69
C GLU A 87 4.97 22.93 -14.00
N PHE A 88 4.67 22.07 -14.97
CA PHE A 88 5.55 20.98 -15.35
C PHE A 88 5.39 20.62 -16.84
N SER A 89 6.28 21.14 -17.69
CA SER A 89 6.44 20.70 -19.11
C SER A 89 5.13 20.55 -19.90
N GLY A 90 4.14 21.41 -19.63
CA GLY A 90 2.84 21.36 -20.31
C GLY A 90 1.87 20.27 -19.79
N TYR A 91 2.23 19.53 -18.76
CA TYR A 91 1.34 18.55 -18.12
C TYR A 91 0.48 19.24 -17.05
N THR A 92 -0.81 18.91 -17.06
CA THR A 92 -1.72 19.28 -15.97
C THR A 92 -1.70 18.22 -14.85
N ALA A 93 -2.21 18.55 -13.67
CA ALA A 93 -2.38 17.59 -12.59
C ALA A 93 -3.25 16.40 -13.02
N LYS A 94 -4.24 16.60 -13.88
CA LYS A 94 -5.08 15.55 -14.45
C LYS A 94 -4.28 14.61 -15.35
N ASP A 95 -3.39 15.15 -16.20
CA ASP A 95 -2.57 14.35 -17.10
C ASP A 95 -1.62 13.45 -16.30
N ILE A 96 -0.94 14.00 -15.31
CA ILE A 96 -0.06 13.23 -14.44
C ILE A 96 -0.84 12.16 -13.65
N THR A 97 -2.00 12.51 -13.11
CA THR A 97 -2.86 11.52 -12.43
C THR A 97 -3.29 10.39 -13.37
N ALA A 98 -3.60 10.70 -14.63
CA ALA A 98 -3.94 9.71 -15.64
C ALA A 98 -2.75 8.79 -15.96
N VAL A 99 -1.55 9.34 -16.12
CA VAL A 99 -0.32 8.55 -16.33
C VAL A 99 -0.05 7.65 -15.13
N VAL A 100 -0.12 8.16 -13.90
CA VAL A 100 0.08 7.34 -12.69
C VAL A 100 -0.95 6.22 -12.60
N ARG A 101 -2.22 6.49 -12.95
CA ARG A 101 -3.26 5.46 -13.00
C ARG A 101 -2.96 4.38 -14.05
N MET A 102 -2.44 4.75 -15.21
CA MET A 102 -1.99 3.80 -16.23
C MET A 102 -0.82 2.95 -15.71
N ILE A 103 0.14 3.56 -15.02
CA ILE A 103 1.28 2.88 -14.39
C ILE A 103 0.78 1.84 -13.38
N VAL A 104 -0.11 2.21 -12.47
CA VAL A 104 -0.65 1.29 -11.45
C VAL A 104 -1.34 0.08 -12.07
N ASN A 105 -2.00 0.25 -13.21
CA ASN A 105 -2.64 -0.85 -13.95
C ASN A 105 -1.68 -1.59 -14.89
N SER A 106 -0.44 -1.16 -15.03
CA SER A 106 0.52 -1.75 -15.96
C SER A 106 1.08 -3.07 -15.44
N LEU A 107 1.36 -3.99 -16.37
CA LEU A 107 1.96 -5.29 -16.05
C LEU A 107 3.31 -5.14 -15.32
N PRO A 108 4.25 -4.25 -15.73
CA PRO A 108 5.52 -4.07 -15.02
C PRO A 108 5.35 -3.66 -13.55
N PHE A 109 4.40 -2.78 -13.25
CA PHE A 109 4.11 -2.34 -11.88
C PHE A 109 3.55 -3.49 -11.04
N VAL A 110 2.55 -4.20 -11.56
CA VAL A 110 1.89 -5.32 -10.89
C VAL A 110 2.88 -6.46 -10.61
N GLU A 111 3.69 -6.83 -11.59
CA GLU A 111 4.68 -7.91 -11.43
C GLU A 111 5.80 -7.56 -10.46
N ALA A 112 6.27 -6.30 -10.48
CA ALA A 112 7.32 -5.84 -9.58
C ALA A 112 6.86 -5.88 -8.12
N LEU A 113 5.62 -5.49 -7.83
CA LEU A 113 5.03 -5.57 -6.50
C LEU A 113 4.71 -7.01 -6.10
N ARG A 114 4.21 -7.83 -7.03
CA ARG A 114 3.96 -9.26 -6.80
C ARG A 114 5.21 -10.01 -6.37
N LYS A 115 6.37 -9.72 -6.95
CA LYS A 115 7.67 -10.30 -6.54
C LYS A 115 8.04 -9.96 -5.09
N GLN A 116 7.46 -8.90 -4.54
CA GLN A 116 7.63 -8.48 -3.14
C GLN A 116 6.50 -8.96 -2.23
N GLY A 117 5.57 -9.79 -2.74
CA GLY A 117 4.44 -10.31 -1.99
C GLY A 117 3.26 -9.35 -1.85
N VAL A 118 3.21 -8.30 -2.69
CA VAL A 118 2.12 -7.33 -2.76
C VAL A 118 1.30 -7.56 -4.02
N GLY A 119 0.03 -7.90 -3.86
CA GLY A 119 -0.93 -7.93 -4.95
C GLY A 119 -1.48 -6.53 -5.25
N VAL A 120 -1.81 -6.24 -6.49
CA VAL A 120 -2.39 -4.97 -6.91
C VAL A 120 -3.72 -5.24 -7.61
N GLN A 121 -4.76 -4.52 -7.21
CA GLN A 121 -6.05 -4.54 -7.88
C GLN A 121 -6.18 -3.33 -8.81
N ARG A 122 -7.14 -3.43 -9.75
CA ARG A 122 -7.37 -2.39 -10.74
C ARG A 122 -7.73 -1.06 -10.09
N ALA A 123 -7.07 0.02 -10.55
CA ALA A 123 -7.37 1.37 -10.10
C ALA A 123 -8.77 1.84 -10.53
N THR A 124 -9.42 2.63 -9.68
CA THR A 124 -10.72 3.23 -9.93
C THR A 124 -10.71 4.28 -11.05
N ALA A 125 -11.86 4.82 -11.38
CA ALA A 125 -11.95 6.01 -12.23
C ALA A 125 -11.32 7.23 -11.54
N ILE A 126 -10.78 8.15 -12.33
CA ILE A 126 -10.28 9.43 -11.81
C ILE A 126 -11.48 10.30 -11.43
N ARG A 127 -11.47 10.77 -10.20
CA ARG A 127 -12.41 11.78 -9.70
C ARG A 127 -11.77 13.15 -9.87
N LEU A 128 -12.58 14.15 -10.20
CA LEU A 128 -12.15 15.53 -10.43
C LEU A 128 -12.91 16.47 -9.47
N PRO A 129 -12.74 16.31 -8.14
CA PRO A 129 -13.33 17.28 -7.23
C PRO A 129 -12.72 18.65 -7.48
N TYR A 130 -13.54 19.68 -7.38
CA TYR A 130 -13.07 21.05 -7.40
C TYR A 130 -13.29 21.71 -6.04
N PHE A 131 -12.47 22.65 -5.71
CA PHE A 131 -12.64 23.50 -4.54
C PHE A 131 -12.28 24.94 -4.91
N VAL A 132 -12.75 25.86 -4.12
CA VAL A 132 -12.41 27.28 -4.27
C VAL A 132 -11.28 27.57 -3.29
N ASN A 133 -10.15 28.06 -3.79
CA ASN A 133 -9.02 28.43 -2.95
C ASN A 133 -9.27 29.77 -2.22
N ASP A 134 -8.37 30.17 -1.33
CA ASP A 134 -8.48 31.42 -0.56
C ASP A 134 -8.50 32.70 -1.42
N ARG A 135 -8.14 32.60 -2.70
CA ARG A 135 -8.19 33.70 -3.67
C ARG A 135 -9.48 33.75 -4.48
N GLY A 136 -10.37 32.77 -4.28
CA GLY A 136 -11.61 32.64 -5.02
C GLY A 136 -11.49 31.92 -6.38
N ASP A 137 -10.31 31.34 -6.68
CA ASP A 137 -10.11 30.59 -7.92
C ASP A 137 -10.56 29.13 -7.75
N TYR A 138 -11.06 28.53 -8.84
CA TYR A 138 -11.44 27.13 -8.88
C TYR A 138 -10.21 26.26 -9.15
N GLU A 139 -9.89 25.40 -8.21
CA GLU A 139 -8.82 24.41 -8.36
C GLU A 139 -9.41 23.00 -8.47
N GLN A 140 -8.80 22.17 -9.31
CA GLN A 140 -9.13 20.75 -9.43
C GLN A 140 -8.07 19.92 -8.72
N ASN A 141 -8.53 18.94 -7.93
CA ASN A 141 -7.66 17.99 -7.27
C ASN A 141 -7.94 16.57 -7.79
N PRO A 142 -7.38 16.20 -8.94
CA PRO A 142 -7.61 14.89 -9.54
C PRO A 142 -7.09 13.77 -8.65
N SER A 143 -7.93 12.77 -8.43
CA SER A 143 -7.57 11.64 -7.56
C SER A 143 -8.18 10.33 -8.06
N PHE A 144 -7.55 9.21 -7.74
CA PHE A 144 -8.09 7.87 -7.91
C PHE A 144 -7.65 6.98 -6.76
N ASP A 145 -8.32 5.84 -6.60
CA ASP A 145 -7.97 4.85 -5.61
C ASP A 145 -7.51 3.56 -6.28
N PHE A 146 -6.63 2.83 -5.61
CA PHE A 146 -6.29 1.45 -5.96
C PHE A 146 -6.05 0.64 -4.68
N ASN A 147 -6.34 -0.66 -4.76
CA ASN A 147 -6.16 -1.54 -3.62
C ASN A 147 -4.91 -2.38 -3.80
N VAL A 148 -4.22 -2.59 -2.69
CA VAL A 148 -3.13 -3.56 -2.59
C VAL A 148 -3.48 -4.62 -1.55
N THR A 149 -3.04 -5.85 -1.80
CA THR A 149 -3.21 -6.96 -0.88
C THR A 149 -1.86 -7.50 -0.45
N TYR A 150 -1.71 -7.79 0.83
CA TYR A 150 -0.48 -8.36 1.40
C TYR A 150 -0.78 -9.14 2.66
N THR A 151 0.18 -9.92 3.13
CA THR A 151 0.02 -10.76 4.32
C THR A 151 0.84 -10.19 5.48
N ARG A 152 0.17 -9.94 6.61
CA ARG A 152 0.82 -9.72 7.90
C ARG A 152 1.00 -11.04 8.62
N THR A 153 2.12 -11.18 9.31
CA THR A 153 2.47 -12.39 10.05
C THR A 153 2.91 -12.03 11.45
N LEU A 154 2.35 -12.72 12.43
CA LEU A 154 2.78 -12.72 13.82
C LEU A 154 3.43 -14.07 14.14
N ARG A 155 4.41 -14.06 15.03
CA ARG A 155 5.07 -15.26 15.55
C ARG A 155 5.06 -15.19 17.08
N PRO A 156 3.90 -15.49 17.71
CA PRO A 156 3.83 -15.54 19.16
C PRO A 156 4.64 -16.73 19.68
N GLU A 157 5.26 -16.54 20.84
CA GLU A 157 5.87 -17.63 21.58
C GLU A 157 4.75 -18.50 22.19
N THR A 158 4.82 -19.80 21.93
CA THR A 158 3.83 -20.74 22.45
C THR A 158 4.57 -21.95 22.99
N ALA A 159 4.32 -22.29 24.24
CA ALA A 159 4.90 -23.50 24.84
C ALA A 159 4.38 -24.75 24.12
N ALA A 160 5.28 -25.69 23.83
CA ALA A 160 4.90 -26.98 23.28
C ALA A 160 4.35 -27.89 24.39
N VAL A 161 3.27 -28.62 24.08
CA VAL A 161 2.83 -29.75 24.94
C VAL A 161 3.81 -30.89 24.74
N THR A 162 4.71 -31.10 25.70
CA THR A 162 5.77 -32.11 25.63
C THR A 162 5.34 -33.47 26.15
N ALA A 163 4.29 -33.55 26.97
CA ALA A 163 3.74 -34.78 27.50
C ALA A 163 2.25 -34.65 27.81
N LEU A 164 1.51 -35.71 27.54
CA LEU A 164 0.10 -35.84 27.94
C LEU A 164 0.01 -37.01 28.93
N TYR A 165 -0.46 -36.75 30.14
CA TYR A 165 -0.73 -37.76 31.15
C TYR A 165 -2.25 -37.92 31.32
N PRO A 166 -2.90 -38.81 30.57
CA PRO A 166 -4.32 -39.04 30.75
C PRO A 166 -4.57 -39.80 32.03
N ASP A 167 -5.22 -39.19 33.01
CA ASP A 167 -5.78 -39.91 34.18
C ASP A 167 -7.08 -40.59 33.73
N ILE A 168 -6.99 -41.90 33.52
CA ILE A 168 -8.16 -42.70 33.19
C ILE A 168 -8.78 -43.22 34.51
N HIS A 169 -9.79 -42.52 34.98
CA HIS A 169 -10.63 -43.05 36.06
C HIS A 169 -11.65 -44.05 35.48
N ARG A 170 -11.57 -45.30 35.87
CA ARG A 170 -12.66 -46.26 35.66
C ARG A 170 -13.83 -45.85 36.57
N ILE A 171 -14.97 -45.54 35.97
CA ILE A 171 -16.26 -45.44 36.65
C ILE A 171 -16.80 -46.81 36.92
#